data_c6af3e5d897ce1699c1de0687b8e80c9
#
_entry.id   c6af3e5d897ce1699c1de0687b8e80c9
#
_cell.length_a   1.000
_cell.length_b   1.000
_cell.length_c   1.000
_cell.angle_alpha   90.00
_cell.angle_beta   90.00
_cell.angle_gamma   90.00
#
_symmetry.space_group_name_H-M   'P 1'
#
loop_
_entity.id
_entity.type
_entity.pdbx_description
1 polymer ?
#
loop_
_entity_poly.entity_id
_entity_poly.type
_entity_poly.pdbx_seq_one_letter_code
_entity_poly.pdbx_strand_id
1 'polypeptide(L)'
;MTKSALAIGCLAVLLCTAAWPQDQKTSNDSMPGMDMPAQPSSKANDMHEMPGMGGDGSAHAMHAMEGHHMDMGPHMKMTTLREPIPGDQEKAQAVVDSARKVAQKYQDYKVALADGYKIFLPNLPQKQYHFTNYWYGFEAGMHFNPDHPTSLLYQKQGDGYKLIGVMYTAPKTATEDQLNDRIPLSIAQWHAHINMCVPPDNRKKEMWGPNAKFGLAGSITTKSECEAEGGRFMPQIFGWMVHVYPMEEKPEDIWSVERQAHNHMD
;
A
#
# COMPACT_ATOMS: atom_id res chain seq x y z
N MET A 1 -10.84 5.29 64.22
CA MET A 1 -9.56 4.57 64.43
C MET A 1 -9.77 3.13 63.93
N THR A 2 -9.33 2.82 62.72
CA THR A 2 -9.01 1.47 62.29
C THR A 2 -8.27 1.59 60.94
N LYS A 3 -6.96 1.26 60.98
CA LYS A 3 -6.06 1.26 59.84
C LYS A 3 -6.19 -0.11 59.14
N SER A 4 -6.54 -0.16 57.87
CA SER A 4 -6.42 -1.35 57.04
C SER A 4 -5.16 -1.24 56.19
N ALA A 5 -4.27 -2.20 56.34
CA ALA A 5 -3.05 -2.35 55.60
C ALA A 5 -3.33 -3.07 54.26
N LEU A 6 -2.86 -2.47 53.17
CA LEU A 6 -2.88 -3.09 51.81
C LEU A 6 -1.57 -3.90 51.67
N ALA A 7 -1.72 -5.19 51.42
CA ALA A 7 -0.61 -6.08 51.10
C ALA A 7 -0.28 -5.96 49.60
N ILE A 8 0.97 -5.63 49.30
CA ILE A 8 1.52 -5.59 47.93
C ILE A 8 2.08 -7.02 47.66
N GLY A 9 1.43 -7.71 46.72
CA GLY A 9 1.91 -8.99 46.20
C GLY A 9 2.90 -8.78 45.05
N CYS A 10 4.15 -9.10 45.26
CA CYS A 10 5.17 -9.18 44.20
C CYS A 10 4.94 -10.42 43.36
N LEU A 11 4.65 -10.24 42.08
CA LEU A 11 4.64 -11.30 41.08
C LEU A 11 6.01 -11.36 40.39
N ALA A 12 6.77 -12.38 40.70
CA ALA A 12 8.06 -12.66 40.05
C ALA A 12 7.80 -13.31 38.68
N VAL A 13 8.24 -12.64 37.62
CA VAL A 13 8.25 -13.20 36.26
C VAL A 13 9.56 -13.94 36.04
N LEU A 14 9.47 -15.26 35.89
CA LEU A 14 10.59 -16.12 35.49
C LEU A 14 10.86 -15.94 33.99
N LEU A 15 12.03 -15.41 33.66
CA LEU A 15 12.58 -15.39 32.31
C LEU A 15 13.21 -16.78 32.01
N CYS A 16 12.56 -17.57 31.18
CA CYS A 16 13.17 -18.74 30.54
C CYS A 16 13.94 -18.30 29.30
N THR A 17 15.25 -18.28 29.35
CA THR A 17 16.16 -18.16 28.22
C THR A 17 16.32 -19.53 27.57
N ALA A 18 15.73 -19.76 26.42
CA ALA A 18 16.01 -20.90 25.57
C ALA A 18 17.16 -20.54 24.61
N ALA A 19 18.33 -21.17 24.85
CA ALA A 19 19.46 -21.14 23.93
C ALA A 19 19.20 -22.12 22.77
N TRP A 20 19.33 -21.65 21.53
CA TRP A 20 19.30 -22.48 20.32
C TRP A 20 20.75 -22.77 19.89
N PRO A 21 21.07 -23.99 19.48
CA PRO A 21 22.40 -24.29 18.95
C PRO A 21 22.53 -23.82 17.51
N GLN A 22 23.64 -23.18 17.19
CA GLN A 22 24.10 -22.90 15.85
C GLN A 22 24.75 -24.15 15.26
N ASP A 23 24.18 -24.70 14.19
CA ASP A 23 24.89 -25.64 13.33
C ASP A 23 25.27 -24.93 12.03
N GLN A 24 26.55 -24.64 11.91
CA GLN A 24 27.21 -24.36 10.63
C GLN A 24 27.44 -25.68 9.90
N LYS A 25 26.89 -25.77 8.68
CA LYS A 25 27.38 -26.71 7.67
C LYS A 25 27.50 -26.03 6.31
N THR A 26 28.74 -25.72 6.00
CA THR A 26 29.22 -25.43 4.65
C THR A 26 29.17 -26.72 3.81
N SER A 27 28.51 -26.68 2.68
CA SER A 27 28.79 -27.62 1.60
C SER A 27 28.79 -26.87 0.28
N ASN A 28 30.00 -26.74 -0.26
CA ASN A 28 30.27 -26.52 -1.68
C ASN A 28 29.80 -27.75 -2.46
N ASP A 29 28.87 -27.57 -3.37
CA ASP A 29 28.67 -28.50 -4.47
C ASP A 29 28.54 -27.71 -5.77
N SER A 30 29.62 -27.84 -6.54
CA SER A 30 29.72 -27.37 -7.92
C SER A 30 28.90 -28.31 -8.80
N MET A 31 27.91 -27.78 -9.52
CA MET A 31 27.21 -28.50 -10.57
C MET A 31 27.89 -28.26 -11.93
N PRO A 32 28.09 -29.29 -12.74
CA PRO A 32 28.75 -29.18 -14.05
C PRO A 32 27.84 -28.57 -15.11
N GLY A 33 28.48 -27.94 -16.09
CA GLY A 33 27.88 -27.14 -17.14
C GLY A 33 26.86 -27.92 -18.01
N MET A 34 25.81 -27.20 -18.40
CA MET A 34 24.97 -27.53 -19.55
C MET A 34 25.15 -26.43 -20.59
N ASP A 35 25.80 -26.84 -21.69
CA ASP A 35 25.85 -26.08 -22.93
C ASP A 35 24.45 -25.93 -23.52
N MET A 36 24.01 -24.71 -23.74
CA MET A 36 22.80 -24.42 -24.53
C MET A 36 23.22 -24.01 -25.94
N PRO A 37 22.65 -24.61 -26.98
CA PRO A 37 22.98 -24.24 -28.37
C PRO A 37 22.34 -22.93 -28.77
N ALA A 38 23.09 -22.11 -29.48
CA ALA A 38 22.70 -20.84 -30.06
C ALA A 38 21.55 -20.99 -31.06
N GLN A 39 20.50 -20.16 -30.90
CA GLN A 39 19.45 -20.02 -31.92
C GLN A 39 19.88 -19.01 -33.00
N PRO A 40 19.56 -19.27 -34.26
CA PRO A 40 19.92 -18.39 -35.37
C PRO A 40 18.95 -17.22 -35.50
N SER A 41 19.54 -16.08 -35.80
CA SER A 41 18.87 -14.83 -36.20
C SER A 41 18.08 -15.03 -37.50
N SER A 42 16.77 -14.77 -37.50
CA SER A 42 15.98 -14.66 -38.74
C SER A 42 15.70 -13.22 -39.08
N LYS A 43 16.03 -12.92 -40.32
CA LYS A 43 15.94 -11.66 -41.04
C LYS A 43 14.47 -11.21 -41.23
N ALA A 44 14.34 -9.89 -41.33
CA ALA A 44 13.14 -9.19 -41.83
C ALA A 44 12.69 -9.72 -43.21
N ASN A 45 11.40 -9.85 -43.41
CA ASN A 45 10.77 -9.79 -44.72
C ASN A 45 9.37 -9.18 -44.64
N ASP A 46 9.27 -8.08 -45.33
CA ASP A 46 8.26 -7.57 -46.25
C ASP A 46 6.74 -7.78 -46.01
N MET A 47 6.14 -6.62 -46.10
CA MET A 47 4.72 -6.32 -46.29
C MET A 47 3.99 -7.19 -47.32
N HIS A 48 2.77 -7.60 -46.98
CA HIS A 48 1.69 -7.72 -47.95
C HIS A 48 0.41 -7.15 -47.34
N GLU A 49 -0.05 -6.07 -47.97
CA GLU A 49 -1.37 -5.49 -47.86
C GLU A 49 -2.43 -6.50 -48.31
N MET A 50 -3.51 -6.66 -47.54
CA MET A 50 -4.76 -7.25 -48.01
C MET A 50 -5.93 -6.38 -47.51
N PRO A 51 -6.89 -5.99 -48.41
CA PRO A 51 -7.97 -5.12 -48.02
C PRO A 51 -9.23 -5.89 -47.58
N GLY A 52 -9.88 -5.37 -46.56
CA GLY A 52 -11.29 -5.44 -46.34
C GLY A 52 -11.89 -6.69 -45.73
N MET A 53 -12.29 -6.60 -44.46
CA MET A 53 -13.59 -7.09 -43.99
C MET A 53 -13.94 -6.38 -42.67
N GLY A 54 -15.10 -5.72 -42.69
CA GLY A 54 -15.71 -5.14 -41.51
C GLY A 54 -16.16 -6.23 -40.57
N GLY A 55 -16.01 -5.96 -39.28
CA GLY A 55 -16.43 -6.85 -38.23
C GLY A 55 -16.21 -6.25 -36.86
N ASP A 56 -17.28 -5.77 -36.31
CA ASP A 56 -17.63 -5.82 -34.88
C ASP A 56 -16.80 -5.03 -33.87
N GLY A 57 -17.48 -4.05 -33.29
CA GLY A 57 -16.98 -3.08 -32.29
C GLY A 57 -16.70 -3.65 -30.89
N SER A 58 -16.53 -4.96 -30.71
CA SER A 58 -16.24 -5.55 -29.39
C SER A 58 -14.74 -5.73 -29.09
N ALA A 59 -13.89 -5.69 -30.13
CA ALA A 59 -12.44 -5.86 -29.95
C ALA A 59 -11.72 -4.60 -29.47
N HIS A 60 -12.28 -3.42 -29.67
CA HIS A 60 -11.64 -2.16 -29.25
C HIS A 60 -11.78 -1.85 -27.76
N ALA A 61 -12.72 -2.49 -27.05
CA ALA A 61 -12.86 -2.30 -25.61
C ALA A 61 -11.83 -3.12 -24.79
N MET A 62 -11.27 -4.19 -25.36
CA MET A 62 -10.28 -5.02 -24.67
C MET A 62 -8.85 -4.48 -24.78
N HIS A 63 -8.53 -3.72 -25.82
CA HIS A 63 -7.20 -3.10 -25.98
C HIS A 63 -6.99 -1.82 -25.15
N ALA A 64 -8.05 -1.22 -24.63
CA ALA A 64 -7.94 -0.04 -23.76
C ALA A 64 -7.50 -0.38 -22.32
N MET A 65 -7.49 -1.67 -21.95
CA MET A 65 -7.01 -2.14 -20.64
C MET A 65 -5.56 -2.63 -20.66
N GLU A 66 -4.96 -2.77 -21.83
CA GLU A 66 -3.53 -3.09 -21.98
C GLU A 66 -2.70 -1.82 -21.84
N GLY A 67 -2.15 -1.60 -20.63
CA GLY A 67 -0.88 -0.90 -20.54
C GLY A 67 -0.84 0.51 -20.04
N HIS A 68 -1.66 0.94 -19.09
CA HIS A 68 -1.17 1.97 -18.18
C HIS A 68 -0.39 1.32 -17.03
N HIS A 69 0.80 0.81 -17.34
CA HIS A 69 1.85 0.63 -16.35
C HIS A 69 2.23 2.05 -15.91
N MET A 70 1.48 2.62 -14.97
CA MET A 70 1.88 3.88 -14.37
C MET A 70 3.15 3.60 -13.60
N ASP A 71 4.24 4.27 -14.00
CA ASP A 71 5.45 4.28 -13.22
C ASP A 71 5.19 5.01 -11.91
N MET A 72 4.92 4.23 -10.87
CA MET A 72 4.62 4.73 -9.53
C MET A 72 5.89 5.14 -8.79
N GLY A 73 7.01 5.15 -9.49
CA GLY A 73 8.32 5.44 -8.93
C GLY A 73 8.88 4.29 -8.07
N PRO A 74 10.14 4.41 -7.65
CA PRO A 74 10.87 3.34 -6.98
C PRO A 74 10.43 3.08 -5.53
N HIS A 75 9.58 3.94 -4.97
CA HIS A 75 9.12 3.86 -3.58
C HIS A 75 7.71 3.29 -3.41
N MET A 76 7.11 2.83 -4.50
CA MET A 76 5.78 2.23 -4.47
C MET A 76 5.74 0.91 -5.24
N LYS A 77 5.11 -0.09 -4.64
CA LYS A 77 4.82 -1.38 -5.25
C LYS A 77 3.31 -1.54 -5.32
N MET A 78 2.81 -1.96 -6.48
CA MET A 78 1.39 -2.27 -6.71
C MET A 78 1.19 -3.78 -6.84
N THR A 79 -0.02 -4.25 -6.51
CA THR A 79 -0.46 -5.59 -6.91
C THR A 79 -0.74 -5.63 -8.41
N THR A 80 -0.64 -6.82 -9.00
CA THR A 80 -1.04 -7.05 -10.38
C THR A 80 -2.57 -7.11 -10.47
N LEU A 81 -3.16 -6.50 -11.51
CA LEU A 81 -4.57 -6.72 -11.82
C LEU A 81 -4.79 -8.17 -12.27
N ARG A 82 -5.95 -8.73 -11.92
CA ARG A 82 -6.37 -10.08 -12.29
C ARG A 82 -7.54 -10.03 -13.26
N GLU A 83 -7.74 -11.14 -13.99
CA GLU A 83 -8.94 -11.33 -14.78
C GLU A 83 -10.17 -11.34 -13.87
N PRO A 84 -11.26 -10.65 -14.26
CA PRO A 84 -12.51 -10.65 -13.50
C PRO A 84 -13.14 -12.04 -13.43
N ILE A 85 -13.65 -12.38 -12.26
CA ILE A 85 -14.47 -13.58 -12.07
C ILE A 85 -15.87 -13.21 -11.58
N PRO A 86 -16.88 -14.08 -11.76
CA PRO A 86 -18.22 -13.84 -11.26
C PRO A 86 -18.23 -13.53 -9.75
N GLY A 87 -18.92 -12.46 -9.34
CA GLY A 87 -19.01 -12.01 -7.96
C GLY A 87 -18.02 -10.91 -7.56
N ASP A 88 -16.98 -10.64 -8.36
CA ASP A 88 -16.00 -9.59 -8.04
C ASP A 88 -16.63 -8.20 -7.97
N GLN A 89 -17.50 -7.89 -8.93
CA GLN A 89 -18.16 -6.58 -8.98
C GLN A 89 -19.07 -6.37 -7.77
N GLU A 90 -19.85 -7.37 -7.39
CA GLU A 90 -20.75 -7.34 -6.24
C GLU A 90 -19.97 -7.20 -4.94
N LYS A 91 -18.84 -7.91 -4.82
CA LYS A 91 -17.97 -7.85 -3.66
C LYS A 91 -17.32 -6.46 -3.53
N ALA A 92 -16.81 -5.91 -4.62
CA ALA A 92 -16.23 -4.57 -4.63
C ALA A 92 -17.29 -3.51 -4.33
N GLN A 93 -18.50 -3.64 -4.89
CA GLN A 93 -19.61 -2.74 -4.64
C GLN A 93 -20.03 -2.73 -3.16
N ALA A 94 -20.07 -3.88 -2.51
CA ALA A 94 -20.37 -3.97 -1.08
C ALA A 94 -19.35 -3.18 -0.23
N VAL A 95 -18.07 -3.19 -0.60
CA VAL A 95 -17.04 -2.37 0.05
C VAL A 95 -17.28 -0.88 -0.19
N VAL A 96 -17.63 -0.49 -1.41
CA VAL A 96 -17.95 0.91 -1.74
C VAL A 96 -19.16 1.40 -0.95
N ASP A 97 -20.21 0.57 -0.83
CA ASP A 97 -21.43 0.93 -0.08
C ASP A 97 -21.16 1.10 1.42
N SER A 98 -20.31 0.25 1.98
CA SER A 98 -19.80 0.40 3.34
C SER A 98 -18.99 1.68 3.51
N ALA A 99 -18.04 1.94 2.58
CA ALA A 99 -17.25 3.16 2.56
C ALA A 99 -18.12 4.43 2.45
N ARG A 100 -19.22 4.39 1.69
CA ARG A 100 -20.20 5.50 1.60
C ARG A 100 -20.89 5.78 2.94
N LYS A 101 -21.31 4.74 3.65
CA LYS A 101 -21.92 4.89 5.00
C LYS A 101 -20.92 5.51 5.98
N VAL A 102 -19.68 5.02 5.97
CA VAL A 102 -18.58 5.58 6.76
C VAL A 102 -18.34 7.04 6.40
N ALA A 103 -18.26 7.35 5.10
CA ALA A 103 -18.06 8.71 4.62
C ALA A 103 -19.20 9.65 5.05
N GLN A 104 -20.44 9.21 5.05
CA GLN A 104 -21.58 10.00 5.55
C GLN A 104 -21.42 10.32 7.03
N LYS A 105 -20.99 9.37 7.86
CA LYS A 105 -20.78 9.56 9.30
C LYS A 105 -19.68 10.59 9.59
N TYR A 106 -18.61 10.58 8.82
CA TYR A 106 -17.40 11.36 9.10
C TYR A 106 -17.20 12.58 8.19
N GLN A 107 -18.31 13.15 7.66
CA GLN A 107 -18.27 14.44 6.95
C GLN A 107 -17.68 15.55 7.82
N ASP A 108 -18.06 15.61 9.10
CA ASP A 108 -17.38 16.44 10.08
C ASP A 108 -16.17 15.67 10.66
N TYR A 109 -14.98 16.16 10.35
CA TYR A 109 -13.72 15.56 10.84
C TYR A 109 -13.61 15.52 12.37
N LYS A 110 -14.35 16.39 13.10
CA LYS A 110 -14.37 16.39 14.56
C LYS A 110 -15.01 15.14 15.12
N VAL A 111 -16.01 14.60 14.42
CA VAL A 111 -16.63 13.30 14.75
C VAL A 111 -15.60 12.19 14.63
N ALA A 112 -14.79 12.20 13.56
CA ALA A 112 -13.71 11.24 13.39
C ALA A 112 -12.68 11.30 14.54
N LEU A 113 -12.28 12.51 14.94
CA LEU A 113 -11.36 12.71 16.07
C LEU A 113 -11.97 12.19 17.38
N ALA A 114 -13.27 12.44 17.62
CA ALA A 114 -13.99 11.95 18.81
C ALA A 114 -14.08 10.42 18.83
N ASP A 115 -14.20 9.78 17.68
CA ASP A 115 -14.26 8.32 17.52
C ASP A 115 -12.85 7.65 17.47
N GLY A 116 -11.81 8.38 17.85
CA GLY A 116 -10.46 7.84 18.05
C GLY A 116 -9.55 7.86 16.84
N TYR A 117 -9.96 8.44 15.72
CA TYR A 117 -9.04 8.74 14.62
C TYR A 117 -8.06 9.83 15.02
N LYS A 118 -6.83 9.73 14.54
CA LYS A 118 -5.76 10.71 14.79
C LYS A 118 -5.12 11.13 13.48
N ILE A 119 -4.80 12.40 13.35
CA ILE A 119 -4.11 12.92 12.16
C ILE A 119 -2.70 12.33 12.12
N PHE A 120 -2.38 11.63 11.05
CA PHE A 120 -1.04 11.11 10.82
C PHE A 120 -0.14 12.26 10.34
N LEU A 121 1.02 12.44 10.98
CA LEU A 121 1.98 13.51 10.71
C LEU A 121 1.33 14.93 10.66
N PRO A 122 0.64 15.36 11.74
CA PRO A 122 -0.19 16.57 11.71
C PRO A 122 0.59 17.87 11.45
N ASN A 123 1.90 17.87 11.72
CA ASN A 123 2.77 19.04 11.56
C ASN A 123 3.40 19.16 10.16
N LEU A 124 3.11 18.20 9.27
CA LEU A 124 3.58 18.24 7.90
C LEU A 124 2.44 18.66 6.97
N PRO A 125 2.67 19.63 6.07
CA PRO A 125 1.73 19.90 4.99
C PRO A 125 1.57 18.66 4.11
N GLN A 126 0.33 18.26 3.88
CA GLN A 126 -0.01 17.08 3.06
C GLN A 126 -1.14 17.48 2.12
N LYS A 127 -1.08 17.02 0.87
CA LYS A 127 -2.20 17.19 -0.08
C LYS A 127 -3.43 16.41 0.39
N GLN A 128 -3.18 15.22 0.95
CA GLN A 128 -4.17 14.34 1.51
C GLN A 128 -3.74 13.91 2.92
N TYR A 129 -4.54 14.29 3.92
CA TYR A 129 -4.31 13.93 5.30
C TYR A 129 -4.98 12.61 5.63
N HIS A 130 -4.23 11.70 6.27
CA HIS A 130 -4.74 10.45 6.79
C HIS A 130 -5.14 10.64 8.25
N PHE A 131 -6.42 10.52 8.55
CA PHE A 131 -6.90 10.41 9.93
C PHE A 131 -6.99 8.92 10.23
N THR A 132 -6.05 8.41 11.02
CA THR A 132 -5.83 6.98 11.23
C THR A 132 -6.40 6.52 12.57
N ASN A 133 -7.18 5.45 12.54
CA ASN A 133 -7.60 4.71 13.72
C ASN A 133 -6.70 3.48 13.89
N TYR A 134 -5.81 3.53 14.88
CA TYR A 134 -4.83 2.47 15.10
C TYR A 134 -5.46 1.15 15.54
N TRP A 135 -6.63 1.21 16.20
CA TRP A 135 -7.36 0.00 16.56
C TRP A 135 -7.92 -0.71 15.31
N TYR A 136 -8.49 0.04 14.37
CA TYR A 136 -8.95 -0.52 13.10
C TYR A 136 -7.77 -1.03 12.24
N GLY A 137 -6.61 -0.38 12.35
CA GLY A 137 -5.38 -0.89 11.74
C GLY A 137 -4.93 -2.23 12.34
N PHE A 138 -5.06 -2.40 13.65
CA PHE A 138 -4.78 -3.68 14.32
C PHE A 138 -5.80 -4.75 13.92
N GLU A 139 -7.10 -4.43 13.91
CA GLU A 139 -8.17 -5.31 13.44
C GLU A 139 -7.94 -5.79 12.00
N ALA A 140 -7.57 -4.87 11.11
CA ALA A 140 -7.24 -5.15 9.71
C ALA A 140 -6.07 -6.13 9.54
N GLY A 141 -5.20 -6.25 10.55
CA GLY A 141 -4.16 -7.27 10.61
C GLY A 141 -4.70 -8.69 10.75
N MET A 142 -5.88 -8.85 11.32
CA MET A 142 -6.51 -10.14 11.61
C MET A 142 -7.61 -10.49 10.59
N HIS A 143 -8.50 -9.56 10.31
CA HIS A 143 -9.60 -9.74 9.36
C HIS A 143 -9.97 -8.43 8.68
N PHE A 144 -10.61 -8.52 7.53
CA PHE A 144 -11.09 -7.36 6.78
C PHE A 144 -12.51 -6.99 7.22
N ASN A 145 -12.69 -5.73 7.61
CA ASN A 145 -13.99 -5.17 7.93
C ASN A 145 -14.21 -3.87 7.13
N PRO A 146 -15.08 -3.84 6.13
CA PRO A 146 -15.29 -2.66 5.30
C PRO A 146 -15.95 -1.50 6.05
N ASP A 147 -16.58 -1.73 7.22
CA ASP A 147 -17.14 -0.66 8.05
C ASP A 147 -16.07 0.03 8.93
N HIS A 148 -14.85 -0.54 9.00
CA HIS A 148 -13.74 -0.04 9.81
C HIS A 148 -12.52 0.32 8.96
N PRO A 149 -12.59 1.34 8.10
CA PRO A 149 -11.40 1.78 7.36
C PRO A 149 -10.31 2.22 8.32
N THR A 150 -9.10 1.80 8.05
CA THR A 150 -7.93 2.15 8.87
C THR A 150 -7.68 3.64 8.90
N SER A 151 -7.95 4.33 7.78
CA SER A 151 -7.86 5.79 7.73
C SER A 151 -9.03 6.41 6.96
N LEU A 152 -9.36 7.62 7.36
CA LEU A 152 -10.21 8.53 6.61
C LEU A 152 -9.29 9.52 5.88
N LEU A 153 -9.58 9.78 4.63
CA LEU A 153 -8.78 10.63 3.75
C LEU A 153 -9.42 12.00 3.67
N TYR A 154 -8.69 13.00 4.15
CA TYR A 154 -9.16 14.38 4.17
C TYR A 154 -8.25 15.29 3.37
N GLN A 155 -8.84 16.26 2.71
CA GLN A 155 -8.15 17.41 2.13
C GLN A 155 -8.34 18.63 3.03
N LYS A 156 -7.27 19.38 3.29
CA LYS A 156 -7.38 20.62 4.06
C LYS A 156 -8.19 21.66 3.30
N GLN A 157 -9.16 22.27 3.98
CA GLN A 157 -10.00 23.31 3.41
C GLN A 157 -10.16 24.45 4.45
N GLY A 158 -9.48 25.58 4.23
CA GLY A 158 -9.41 26.65 5.22
C GLY A 158 -8.85 26.14 6.55
N ASP A 159 -9.57 26.41 7.64
CA ASP A 159 -9.20 25.93 8.97
C ASP A 159 -9.71 24.50 9.29
N GLY A 160 -10.41 23.88 8.36
CA GLY A 160 -11.00 22.57 8.52
C GLY A 160 -10.48 21.54 7.53
N TYR A 161 -11.23 20.43 7.41
CA TYR A 161 -10.93 19.33 6.53
C TYR A 161 -12.20 18.82 5.84
N LYS A 162 -12.10 18.55 4.55
CA LYS A 162 -13.13 17.92 3.73
C LYS A 162 -12.79 16.46 3.51
N LEU A 163 -13.70 15.56 3.84
CA LEU A 163 -13.54 14.13 3.55
C LEU A 163 -13.58 13.90 2.04
N ILE A 164 -12.61 13.16 1.53
CA ILE A 164 -12.49 12.80 0.10
C ILE A 164 -12.48 11.29 -0.14
N GLY A 165 -12.20 10.48 0.87
CA GLY A 165 -12.16 9.04 0.72
C GLY A 165 -11.85 8.31 2.02
N VAL A 166 -11.63 7.01 1.91
CA VAL A 166 -11.21 6.13 3.00
C VAL A 166 -10.04 5.25 2.53
N MET A 167 -9.29 4.69 3.48
CA MET A 167 -8.19 3.77 3.19
C MET A 167 -8.34 2.51 4.04
N TYR A 168 -8.21 1.36 3.39
CA TYR A 168 -8.09 0.06 4.06
C TYR A 168 -6.65 -0.42 4.03
N THR A 169 -6.26 -1.22 5.02
CA THR A 169 -4.92 -1.79 5.11
C THR A 169 -4.97 -3.31 5.23
N ALA A 170 -3.82 -3.93 4.93
CA ALA A 170 -3.58 -5.34 5.15
C ALA A 170 -2.14 -5.56 5.65
N PRO A 171 -1.83 -6.71 6.28
CA PRO A 171 -0.48 -7.01 6.75
C PRO A 171 0.57 -6.90 5.64
N LYS A 172 1.82 -6.55 5.99
CA LYS A 172 2.96 -6.58 5.05
C LYS A 172 3.15 -7.94 4.38
N THR A 173 2.86 -9.00 5.14
CA THR A 173 3.02 -10.39 4.73
C THR A 173 1.82 -10.94 3.97
N ALA A 174 0.76 -10.13 3.76
CA ALA A 174 -0.40 -10.58 3.01
C ALA A 174 0.00 -10.91 1.56
N THR A 175 -0.43 -12.09 1.12
CA THR A 175 -0.28 -12.53 -0.28
C THR A 175 -1.31 -11.83 -1.17
N GLU A 176 -1.09 -11.82 -2.47
CA GLU A 176 -2.08 -11.27 -3.40
C GLU A 176 -3.42 -11.99 -3.33
N ASP A 177 -3.45 -13.30 -3.04
CA ASP A 177 -4.71 -14.03 -2.82
C ASP A 177 -5.45 -13.51 -1.59
N GLN A 178 -4.74 -13.27 -0.48
CA GLN A 178 -5.34 -12.70 0.72
C GLN A 178 -5.81 -11.24 0.52
N LEU A 179 -5.15 -10.47 -0.35
CA LEU A 179 -5.59 -9.14 -0.74
C LEU A 179 -6.83 -9.22 -1.63
N ASN A 180 -6.85 -10.15 -2.60
CA ASN A 180 -7.99 -10.45 -3.47
C ASN A 180 -9.23 -10.90 -2.67
N ASP A 181 -9.02 -11.66 -1.60
CA ASP A 181 -10.09 -12.05 -0.68
C ASP A 181 -10.72 -10.88 0.08
N ARG A 182 -10.00 -9.77 0.24
CA ARG A 182 -10.52 -8.55 0.86
C ARG A 182 -11.26 -7.69 -0.16
N ILE A 183 -10.58 -7.35 -1.25
CA ILE A 183 -11.10 -6.56 -2.37
C ILE A 183 -10.56 -7.17 -3.65
N PRO A 184 -11.43 -7.54 -4.62
CA PRO A 184 -11.00 -8.20 -5.86
C PRO A 184 -9.93 -7.42 -6.61
N LEU A 185 -8.84 -8.09 -6.95
CA LEU A 185 -7.72 -7.52 -7.72
C LEU A 185 -8.06 -7.30 -9.19
N SER A 186 -9.20 -7.77 -9.65
CA SER A 186 -9.79 -7.41 -10.96
C SER A 186 -10.40 -6.01 -10.98
N ILE A 187 -10.65 -5.41 -9.79
CA ILE A 187 -11.33 -4.11 -9.62
C ILE A 187 -10.37 -3.07 -9.03
N ALA A 188 -9.57 -3.44 -8.02
CA ALA A 188 -8.73 -2.50 -7.28
C ALA A 188 -7.31 -3.04 -7.10
N GLN A 189 -6.34 -2.13 -7.14
CA GLN A 189 -4.95 -2.46 -6.85
C GLN A 189 -4.57 -1.98 -5.46
N TRP A 190 -3.94 -2.87 -4.70
CA TRP A 190 -3.29 -2.51 -3.45
C TRP A 190 -1.89 -1.99 -3.73
N HIS A 191 -1.45 -1.03 -2.93
CA HIS A 191 -0.08 -0.52 -2.99
C HIS A 191 0.63 -0.68 -1.64
N ALA A 192 1.96 -0.71 -1.69
CA ALA A 192 2.82 -0.70 -0.52
C ALA A 192 3.98 0.27 -0.73
N HIS A 193 4.34 1.01 0.30
CA HIS A 193 5.53 1.86 0.27
C HIS A 193 6.78 1.05 0.56
N ILE A 194 7.72 1.08 -0.38
CA ILE A 194 8.94 0.29 -0.37
C ILE A 194 10.19 1.17 -0.50
N ASN A 195 11.35 0.57 -0.27
CA ASN A 195 12.67 1.16 -0.53
C ASN A 195 12.93 2.50 0.18
N MET A 196 12.34 2.70 1.36
CA MET A 196 12.54 3.95 2.09
C MET A 196 13.89 3.95 2.82
N CYS A 197 14.69 5.00 2.61
CA CYS A 197 15.86 5.28 3.42
C CYS A 197 15.51 6.28 4.53
N VAL A 198 15.64 5.87 5.79
CA VAL A 198 15.45 6.74 6.95
C VAL A 198 16.78 7.43 7.24
N PRO A 199 16.86 8.77 7.25
CA PRO A 199 18.09 9.49 7.53
C PRO A 199 18.56 9.33 8.96
N PRO A 200 19.86 9.56 9.25
CA PRO A 200 20.33 9.80 10.59
C PRO A 200 19.73 11.11 11.15
N ASP A 201 19.70 11.25 12.49
CA ASP A 201 18.97 12.34 13.16
C ASP A 201 19.36 13.75 12.72
N ASN A 202 20.65 13.96 12.42
CA ASN A 202 21.19 15.23 11.98
C ASN A 202 20.87 15.60 10.52
N ARG A 203 20.28 14.66 9.74
CA ARG A 203 19.96 14.82 8.31
C ARG A 203 18.47 14.73 7.98
N LYS A 204 17.59 14.78 8.99
CA LYS A 204 16.12 14.67 8.81
C LYS A 204 15.54 15.71 7.85
N LYS A 205 16.17 16.87 7.71
CA LYS A 205 15.74 17.90 6.77
C LYS A 205 15.82 17.47 5.30
N GLU A 206 16.71 16.52 4.98
CA GLU A 206 16.89 15.99 3.62
C GLU A 206 15.80 14.99 3.19
N MET A 207 14.78 14.78 4.03
CA MET A 207 13.57 14.02 3.66
C MET A 207 12.55 14.83 2.85
N TRP A 208 12.73 16.14 2.76
CA TRP A 208 11.70 17.05 2.28
C TRP A 208 12.22 17.95 1.16
N GLY A 209 11.27 18.37 0.30
CA GLY A 209 11.54 19.31 -0.78
C GLY A 209 11.90 18.63 -2.11
N PRO A 210 12.09 19.41 -3.18
CA PRO A 210 12.26 18.91 -4.55
C PRO A 210 13.54 18.09 -4.76
N ASN A 211 14.52 18.23 -3.86
CA ASN A 211 15.77 17.49 -3.89
C ASN A 211 15.92 16.56 -2.69
N ALA A 212 14.81 15.99 -2.21
CA ALA A 212 14.84 15.04 -1.11
C ALA A 212 15.78 13.89 -1.43
N LYS A 213 16.64 13.54 -0.48
CA LYS A 213 17.59 12.42 -0.59
C LYS A 213 17.05 11.17 0.12
N PHE A 214 16.37 11.36 1.24
CA PHE A 214 15.80 10.33 2.09
C PHE A 214 14.28 10.35 2.04
N GLY A 215 13.65 9.32 2.63
CA GLY A 215 12.19 9.22 2.72
C GLY A 215 11.54 8.66 1.46
N LEU A 216 10.22 8.81 1.36
CA LEU A 216 9.43 8.28 0.24
C LEU A 216 9.51 9.15 -1.04
N ALA A 217 9.96 10.39 -0.92
CA ALA A 217 10.25 11.27 -2.05
C ALA A 217 11.76 11.35 -2.34
N GLY A 218 12.57 10.56 -1.63
CA GLY A 218 14.01 10.61 -1.71
C GLY A 218 14.57 9.94 -2.95
N SER A 219 15.77 10.35 -3.36
CA SER A 219 16.49 9.75 -4.49
C SER A 219 17.17 8.42 -4.15
N ILE A 220 17.33 8.10 -2.85
CA ILE A 220 17.98 6.86 -2.39
C ILE A 220 16.94 5.73 -2.41
N THR A 221 17.15 4.73 -3.26
CA THR A 221 16.21 3.64 -3.49
C THR A 221 16.75 2.25 -3.17
N THR A 222 18.05 2.14 -2.90
CA THR A 222 18.70 0.86 -2.60
C THR A 222 19.27 0.82 -1.18
N LYS A 223 19.42 -0.39 -0.68
CA LYS A 223 20.00 -0.62 0.65
C LYS A 223 21.45 -0.12 0.72
N SER A 224 22.25 -0.40 -0.31
CA SER A 224 23.66 -0.01 -0.36
C SER A 224 23.87 1.50 -0.36
N GLU A 225 23.08 2.24 -1.14
CA GLU A 225 23.10 3.70 -1.15
C GLU A 225 22.69 4.28 0.20
N CYS A 226 21.64 3.70 0.81
CA CYS A 226 21.14 4.15 2.09
C CYS A 226 22.18 3.97 3.20
N GLU A 227 22.84 2.82 3.25
CA GLU A 227 23.88 2.53 4.24
C GLU A 227 25.14 3.39 4.01
N ALA A 228 25.53 3.65 2.75
CA ALA A 228 26.64 4.55 2.41
C ALA A 228 26.41 5.98 2.90
N GLU A 229 25.16 6.41 2.95
CA GLU A 229 24.75 7.73 3.45
C GLU A 229 24.47 7.75 4.97
N GLY A 230 24.75 6.65 5.68
CA GLY A 230 24.53 6.50 7.12
C GLY A 230 23.05 6.38 7.50
N GLY A 231 22.18 6.10 6.55
CA GLY A 231 20.75 5.90 6.76
C GLY A 231 20.40 4.47 7.16
N ARG A 232 19.13 4.27 7.55
CA ARG A 232 18.56 2.96 7.83
C ARG A 232 17.56 2.59 6.74
N PHE A 233 17.88 1.54 5.98
CA PHE A 233 17.02 1.08 4.89
C PHE A 233 15.82 0.29 5.41
N MET A 234 14.63 0.64 4.90
CA MET A 234 13.36 -0.02 5.17
C MET A 234 12.82 -0.59 3.85
N PRO A 235 12.89 -1.91 3.64
CA PRO A 235 12.40 -2.55 2.41
C PRO A 235 10.91 -2.28 2.16
N GLN A 236 10.12 -2.26 3.22
CA GLN A 236 8.71 -1.86 3.21
C GLN A 236 8.38 -1.24 4.56
N ILE A 237 7.66 -0.12 4.56
CA ILE A 237 7.35 0.59 5.82
C ILE A 237 5.98 0.21 6.35
N PHE A 238 4.91 0.38 5.73
CA PHE A 238 3.57 0.04 6.22
C PHE A 238 3.12 -1.33 5.67
N GLY A 239 1.89 -1.75 5.99
CA GLY A 239 1.21 -2.84 5.32
C GLY A 239 0.84 -2.47 3.88
N TRP A 240 0.06 -3.32 3.24
CA TRP A 240 -0.62 -3.00 2.00
C TRP A 240 -1.75 -2.03 2.26
N MET A 241 -2.01 -1.14 1.31
CA MET A 241 -3.02 -0.09 1.38
C MET A 241 -3.82 -0.03 0.10
N VAL A 242 -5.10 0.33 0.21
CA VAL A 242 -5.97 0.66 -0.92
C VAL A 242 -6.82 1.85 -0.55
N HIS A 243 -6.88 2.84 -1.42
CA HIS A 243 -7.74 4.01 -1.26
C HIS A 243 -9.06 3.79 -2.00
N VAL A 244 -10.14 4.25 -1.38
CA VAL A 244 -11.48 4.22 -1.96
C VAL A 244 -12.06 5.63 -1.88
N TYR A 245 -12.53 6.15 -3.00
CA TYR A 245 -13.15 7.47 -3.12
C TYR A 245 -14.65 7.29 -3.36
N PRO A 246 -15.44 6.96 -2.32
CA PRO A 246 -16.80 6.45 -2.48
C PRO A 246 -17.81 7.51 -2.93
N MET A 247 -17.45 8.80 -2.94
CA MET A 247 -18.28 9.88 -3.45
C MET A 247 -18.17 10.07 -4.98
N GLU A 248 -17.20 9.41 -5.61
CA GLU A 248 -17.09 9.41 -7.07
C GLU A 248 -18.13 8.48 -7.68
N GLU A 249 -18.53 8.77 -8.95
CA GLU A 249 -19.56 8.02 -9.64
C GLU A 249 -18.99 6.89 -10.51
N LYS A 250 -17.81 7.12 -11.09
CA LYS A 250 -17.20 6.20 -12.02
C LYS A 250 -16.30 5.20 -11.29
N PRO A 251 -16.34 3.91 -11.63
CA PRO A 251 -15.50 2.88 -10.99
C PRO A 251 -14.01 3.21 -11.02
N GLU A 252 -13.50 3.75 -12.13
CA GLU A 252 -12.10 4.14 -12.28
C GLU A 252 -11.70 5.29 -11.34
N ASP A 253 -12.63 6.18 -10.99
CA ASP A 253 -12.39 7.26 -10.04
C ASP A 253 -12.52 6.78 -8.58
N ILE A 254 -13.45 5.85 -8.32
CA ILE A 254 -13.64 5.25 -6.99
C ILE A 254 -12.38 4.51 -6.55
N TRP A 255 -11.74 3.79 -7.45
CA TRP A 255 -10.54 2.97 -7.19
C TRP A 255 -9.25 3.58 -7.75
N SER A 256 -9.23 4.89 -7.99
CA SER A 256 -8.16 5.59 -8.69
C SER A 256 -6.78 5.34 -8.06
N VAL A 257 -5.93 4.65 -8.82
CA VAL A 257 -4.53 4.42 -8.50
C VAL A 257 -3.72 5.71 -8.63
N GLU A 258 -4.02 6.52 -9.64
CA GLU A 258 -3.35 7.80 -9.89
C GLU A 258 -3.49 8.76 -8.69
N ARG A 259 -4.69 8.86 -8.12
CA ARG A 259 -4.92 9.66 -6.89
C ARG A 259 -4.16 9.11 -5.69
N GLN A 260 -3.87 7.80 -5.66
CA GLN A 260 -3.05 7.18 -4.62
C GLN A 260 -1.58 7.57 -4.77
N ALA A 261 -1.07 7.68 -6.01
CA ALA A 261 0.33 8.01 -6.29
C ALA A 261 0.66 9.49 -6.03
N HIS A 262 -0.14 10.40 -6.55
CA HIS A 262 0.16 11.83 -6.51
C HIS A 262 -0.04 12.47 -5.13
N ASN A 263 -0.69 11.81 -4.19
CA ASN A 263 -1.01 12.38 -2.88
C ASN A 263 0.12 12.25 -1.85
N HIS A 264 1.21 11.56 -2.19
CA HIS A 264 2.30 11.29 -1.24
C HIS A 264 3.61 12.06 -1.53
N MET A 265 3.73 12.77 -2.66
CA MET A 265 5.02 13.23 -3.14
C MET A 265 5.19 14.74 -3.38
N ASP A 266 4.24 15.61 -3.04
CA ASP A 266 4.43 17.07 -3.20
C ASP A 266 4.43 17.82 -1.89
#